data_0c79c05fe8499aa389bdee9d57570638
#
_entry.id   0c79c05fe8499aa389bdee9d57570638
#
_cell.length_a   1.000
_cell.length_b   1.000
_cell.length_c   1.000
_cell.angle_alpha   90.00
_cell.angle_beta   90.00
_cell.angle_gamma   90.00
#
_symmetry.space_group_name_H-M   'P 1'
#
loop_
_entity.id
_entity.type
_entity.pdbx_description
1 polymer ?
#
loop_
_entity_poly.entity_id
_entity_poly.type
_entity_poly.pdbx_seq_one_letter_code
_entity_poly.pdbx_strand_id
1 'polypeptide(L)'
;LHLPVGLVINSWGGSAIEAWMDEPTLKTVEGMNIEAAKNPKRGVHQRLECLYNSMLWPVKNFTAKGFLWYQGESNISNYQFYAPMMTAMVQLWRNVWEAPDMPFYYVQIAPYKYENSSNTGAALLREAQMEALKTIPNSGMVPTTDIGDEFCIHPPQKDVVGLRLATLALTKTYGTVSYTHLTLPTKA
;
A
#
# COMPACT_ATOMS: atom_id res chain seq x y z
N LEU A 1 18.82 3.95 14.66
CA LEU A 1 18.27 3.40 15.89
C LEU A 1 19.23 2.32 16.40
N HIS A 2 19.64 2.39 17.66
CA HIS A 2 20.40 1.31 18.30
C HIS A 2 19.45 0.33 19.02
N LEU A 3 18.34 0.00 18.34
CA LEU A 3 17.30 -0.88 18.85
C LEU A 3 17.04 -2.00 17.84
N PRO A 4 16.76 -3.22 18.29
CA PRO A 4 16.34 -4.29 17.41
C PRO A 4 14.99 -3.94 16.75
N VAL A 5 14.87 -4.21 15.45
CA VAL A 5 13.67 -4.03 14.67
C VAL A 5 13.24 -5.38 14.10
N GLY A 6 12.06 -5.84 14.43
CA GLY A 6 11.45 -7.04 13.87
C GLY A 6 10.57 -6.70 12.67
N LEU A 7 10.56 -7.58 11.67
CA LEU A 7 9.64 -7.50 10.53
C LEU A 7 8.71 -8.71 10.54
N VAL A 8 7.41 -8.45 10.55
CA VAL A 8 6.39 -9.48 10.29
C VAL A 8 6.04 -9.40 8.81
N ILE A 9 6.49 -10.41 8.04
CA ILE A 9 6.25 -10.46 6.59
C ILE A 9 4.93 -11.16 6.35
N ASN A 10 3.98 -10.40 5.80
CA ASN A 10 2.63 -10.86 5.53
C ASN A 10 2.22 -10.35 4.13
N SER A 11 2.59 -11.09 3.09
CA SER A 11 2.44 -10.63 1.71
C SER A 11 2.06 -11.77 0.77
N TRP A 12 1.27 -11.42 -0.26
CA TRP A 12 0.90 -12.32 -1.36
C TRP A 12 0.91 -11.53 -2.68
N GLY A 13 1.79 -11.93 -3.60
CA GLY A 13 1.93 -11.25 -4.90
C GLY A 13 0.64 -11.31 -5.74
N GLY A 14 0.34 -10.22 -6.46
CA GLY A 14 -0.86 -10.10 -7.28
C GLY A 14 -2.17 -9.99 -6.49
N SER A 15 -2.12 -9.72 -5.19
CA SER A 15 -3.33 -9.55 -4.38
C SER A 15 -4.07 -8.27 -4.72
N ALA A 16 -5.40 -8.30 -4.64
CA ALA A 16 -6.25 -7.13 -4.66
C ALA A 16 -6.49 -6.61 -3.25
N ILE A 17 -6.70 -5.29 -3.10
CA ILE A 17 -6.90 -4.66 -1.79
C ILE A 17 -8.11 -5.24 -1.06
N GLU A 18 -9.17 -5.63 -1.78
CA GLU A 18 -10.38 -6.23 -1.24
C GLU A 18 -10.10 -7.53 -0.47
N ALA A 19 -9.06 -8.27 -0.84
CA ALA A 19 -8.69 -9.50 -0.15
C ALA A 19 -8.18 -9.26 1.29
N TRP A 20 -7.74 -8.05 1.59
CA TRP A 20 -7.18 -7.63 2.88
C TRP A 20 -8.17 -6.88 3.79
N MET A 21 -9.44 -6.88 3.41
CA MET A 21 -10.55 -6.21 4.13
C MET A 21 -11.63 -7.22 4.47
N ASP A 22 -12.44 -6.93 5.49
CA ASP A 22 -13.68 -7.64 5.73
C ASP A 22 -14.86 -7.06 4.92
N GLU A 23 -15.92 -7.85 4.79
CA GLU A 23 -17.11 -7.44 4.03
C GLU A 23 -17.82 -6.21 4.62
N PRO A 24 -18.01 -6.10 5.95
CA PRO A 24 -18.62 -4.91 6.53
C PRO A 24 -17.87 -3.62 6.15
N THR A 25 -16.54 -3.66 6.19
CA THR A 25 -15.71 -2.51 5.82
C THR A 25 -15.81 -2.19 4.33
N LEU A 26 -15.74 -3.20 3.43
CA LEU A 26 -15.87 -2.94 2.00
C LEU A 26 -17.25 -2.34 1.63
N LYS A 27 -18.31 -2.71 2.34
CA LYS A 27 -19.67 -2.15 2.16
C LYS A 27 -19.76 -0.65 2.48
N THR A 28 -18.83 -0.10 3.23
CA THR A 28 -18.79 1.35 3.48
C THR A 28 -18.28 2.15 2.30
N VAL A 29 -17.66 1.50 1.32
CA VAL A 29 -17.16 2.15 0.11
C VAL A 29 -18.29 2.24 -0.92
N GLU A 30 -18.78 3.45 -1.13
CA GLU A 30 -19.90 3.72 -2.04
C GLU A 30 -19.60 3.24 -3.48
N GLY A 31 -20.57 2.57 -4.10
CA GLY A 31 -20.46 2.09 -5.47
C GLY A 31 -19.68 0.78 -5.64
N MET A 32 -19.12 0.20 -4.58
CA MET A 32 -18.44 -1.09 -4.67
C MET A 32 -19.39 -2.25 -4.91
N ASN A 33 -19.03 -3.10 -5.86
CA ASN A 33 -19.76 -4.34 -6.15
C ASN A 33 -19.22 -5.50 -5.28
N ILE A 34 -19.88 -5.74 -4.15
CA ILE A 34 -19.49 -6.77 -3.17
C ILE A 34 -19.53 -8.17 -3.77
N GLU A 35 -20.56 -8.48 -4.58
CA GLU A 35 -20.69 -9.80 -5.21
C GLU A 35 -19.56 -10.06 -6.22
N ALA A 36 -19.13 -9.04 -6.95
CA ALA A 36 -17.98 -9.16 -7.83
C ALA A 36 -16.68 -9.38 -7.03
N ALA A 37 -16.52 -8.75 -5.88
CA ALA A 37 -15.37 -8.93 -4.99
C ALA A 37 -15.32 -10.35 -4.36
N LYS A 38 -16.48 -10.98 -4.15
CA LYS A 38 -16.62 -12.36 -3.64
C LYS A 38 -16.56 -13.45 -4.70
N ASN A 39 -16.54 -13.08 -5.98
CA ASN A 39 -16.67 -14.05 -7.07
C ASN A 39 -15.67 -15.22 -6.92
N PRO A 40 -16.14 -16.48 -6.81
CA PRO A 40 -15.27 -17.64 -6.60
C PRO A 40 -14.35 -17.95 -7.80
N LYS A 41 -14.59 -17.36 -8.96
CA LYS A 41 -13.71 -17.47 -10.13
C LYS A 41 -12.43 -16.61 -9.98
N ARG A 42 -12.43 -15.64 -9.07
CA ARG A 42 -11.21 -14.89 -8.72
C ARG A 42 -10.27 -15.76 -7.91
N GLY A 43 -8.97 -15.58 -8.07
CA GLY A 43 -7.97 -16.22 -7.21
C GLY A 43 -8.17 -15.87 -5.72
N VAL A 44 -7.77 -16.75 -4.82
CA VAL A 44 -7.90 -16.54 -3.37
C VAL A 44 -7.32 -15.20 -2.92
N HIS A 45 -6.17 -14.82 -3.50
CA HIS A 45 -5.48 -13.56 -3.22
C HIS A 45 -6.18 -12.29 -3.78
N GLN A 46 -7.27 -12.45 -4.51
CA GLN A 46 -8.05 -11.36 -5.08
C GLN A 46 -9.49 -11.31 -4.56
N ARG A 47 -9.92 -12.34 -3.82
CA ARG A 47 -11.28 -12.39 -3.26
C ARG A 47 -11.35 -11.69 -1.92
N LEU A 48 -12.44 -10.97 -1.74
CA LEU A 48 -12.80 -10.32 -0.49
C LEU A 48 -12.57 -11.23 0.73
N GLU A 49 -11.98 -10.69 1.78
CA GLU A 49 -11.70 -11.30 3.09
C GLU A 49 -10.66 -12.43 3.11
N CYS A 50 -10.29 -13.02 1.97
CA CYS A 50 -9.49 -14.23 2.01
C CYS A 50 -8.13 -14.04 2.69
N LEU A 51 -7.41 -12.95 2.39
CA LEU A 51 -6.12 -12.67 3.01
C LEU A 51 -6.28 -11.97 4.37
N TYR A 52 -7.35 -11.22 4.56
CA TYR A 52 -7.70 -10.67 5.86
C TYR A 52 -7.84 -11.80 6.89
N ASN A 53 -8.66 -12.81 6.58
CA ASN A 53 -8.92 -13.92 7.50
C ASN A 53 -7.73 -14.88 7.65
N SER A 54 -7.00 -15.17 6.55
CA SER A 54 -5.96 -16.20 6.58
C SER A 54 -4.58 -15.69 6.95
N MET A 55 -4.30 -14.42 6.72
CA MET A 55 -2.96 -13.86 6.91
C MET A 55 -2.94 -12.72 7.94
N LEU A 56 -3.83 -11.73 7.83
CA LEU A 56 -3.82 -10.58 8.71
C LEU A 56 -4.35 -10.93 10.11
N TRP A 57 -5.51 -11.53 10.19
CA TRP A 57 -6.17 -11.89 11.45
C TRP A 57 -5.33 -12.75 12.38
N PRO A 58 -4.59 -13.78 11.92
CA PRO A 58 -3.71 -14.58 12.78
C PRO A 58 -2.59 -13.81 13.46
N VAL A 59 -2.15 -12.68 12.89
CA VAL A 59 -1.04 -11.88 13.43
C VAL A 59 -1.48 -10.65 14.21
N LYS A 60 -2.78 -10.43 14.39
CA LYS A 60 -3.33 -9.24 15.06
C LYS A 60 -2.87 -9.03 16.50
N ASN A 61 -2.42 -10.10 17.17
CA ASN A 61 -1.95 -10.03 18.56
C ASN A 61 -0.46 -9.63 18.68
N PHE A 62 0.26 -9.51 17.56
CA PHE A 62 1.63 -8.98 17.59
C PHE A 62 1.59 -7.47 17.80
N THR A 63 2.32 -6.99 18.79
CA THR A 63 2.54 -5.54 18.95
C THR A 63 3.34 -5.02 17.76
N ALA A 64 2.77 -4.09 17.01
CA ALA A 64 3.39 -3.48 15.85
C ALA A 64 3.58 -1.97 16.05
N LYS A 65 4.60 -1.39 15.42
CA LYS A 65 4.85 0.06 15.40
C LYS A 65 4.23 0.76 14.20
N GLY A 66 3.78 0.01 13.21
CA GLY A 66 3.17 0.54 11.99
C GLY A 66 3.06 -0.51 10.91
N PHE A 67 2.41 -0.15 9.84
CA PHE A 67 2.24 -0.97 8.65
C PHE A 67 3.08 -0.44 7.49
N LEU A 68 3.63 -1.36 6.70
CA LEU A 68 4.24 -1.08 5.41
C LEU A 68 3.40 -1.78 4.33
N TRP A 69 2.95 -1.01 3.33
CA TRP A 69 2.05 -1.51 2.30
C TRP A 69 2.63 -1.28 0.90
N TYR A 70 2.70 -2.34 0.09
CA TYR A 70 3.08 -2.23 -1.30
C TYR A 70 2.15 -3.10 -2.16
N GLN A 71 1.15 -2.48 -2.75
CA GLN A 71 0.13 -3.14 -3.56
C GLN A 71 -0.55 -2.08 -4.45
N GLY A 72 -1.22 -2.50 -5.53
CA GLY A 72 -2.06 -1.63 -6.33
C GLY A 72 -2.30 -2.15 -7.74
N GLU A 73 -1.37 -2.85 -8.32
CA GLU A 73 -1.39 -3.26 -9.73
C GLU A 73 -2.64 -4.08 -10.08
N SER A 74 -3.12 -4.93 -9.17
CA SER A 74 -4.35 -5.72 -9.35
C SER A 74 -5.65 -4.89 -9.28
N ASN A 75 -5.56 -3.62 -8.89
CA ASN A 75 -6.70 -2.71 -8.75
C ASN A 75 -6.72 -1.60 -9.81
N ILE A 76 -5.89 -1.69 -10.85
CA ILE A 76 -5.84 -0.68 -11.93
C ILE A 76 -7.18 -0.51 -12.62
N SER A 77 -7.95 -1.58 -12.79
CA SER A 77 -9.25 -1.54 -13.45
C SER A 77 -10.37 -0.89 -12.61
N ASN A 78 -10.16 -0.77 -11.30
CA ASN A 78 -11.12 -0.15 -10.37
C ASN A 78 -10.48 0.96 -9.52
N TYR A 79 -9.51 1.67 -10.11
CA TYR A 79 -8.74 2.74 -9.49
C TYR A 79 -9.61 3.81 -8.80
N GLN A 80 -10.81 4.08 -9.33
CA GLN A 80 -11.74 5.07 -8.78
C GLN A 80 -12.18 4.76 -7.35
N PHE A 81 -12.14 3.49 -6.93
CA PHE A 81 -12.46 3.07 -5.58
C PHE A 81 -11.23 2.89 -4.68
N TYR A 82 -10.01 3.01 -5.24
CA TYR A 82 -8.80 2.62 -4.53
C TYR A 82 -8.51 3.49 -3.29
N ALA A 83 -8.61 4.81 -3.41
CA ALA A 83 -8.38 5.71 -2.27
C ALA A 83 -9.40 5.49 -1.14
N PRO A 84 -10.72 5.44 -1.38
CA PRO A 84 -11.68 5.12 -0.33
C PRO A 84 -11.52 3.70 0.23
N MET A 85 -11.20 2.69 -0.59
CA MET A 85 -10.90 1.34 -0.09
C MET A 85 -9.68 1.34 0.83
N MET A 86 -8.60 2.00 0.43
CA MET A 86 -7.39 2.07 1.24
C MET A 86 -7.62 2.79 2.57
N THR A 87 -8.40 3.87 2.56
CA THR A 87 -8.79 4.58 3.78
C THR A 87 -9.59 3.68 4.72
N ALA A 88 -10.60 2.98 4.19
CA ALA A 88 -11.40 2.05 4.98
C ALA A 88 -10.59 0.86 5.52
N MET A 89 -9.71 0.28 4.69
CA MET A 89 -8.81 -0.79 5.09
C MET A 89 -7.88 -0.37 6.24
N VAL A 90 -7.26 0.79 6.13
CA VAL A 90 -6.35 1.28 7.20
C VAL A 90 -7.11 1.50 8.50
N GLN A 91 -8.31 2.05 8.43
CA GLN A 91 -9.16 2.21 9.61
C GLN A 91 -9.55 0.87 10.23
N LEU A 92 -9.92 -0.13 9.40
CA LEU A 92 -10.17 -1.50 9.85
C LEU A 92 -8.95 -2.07 10.59
N TRP A 93 -7.76 -1.99 9.99
CA TRP A 93 -6.55 -2.54 10.59
C TRP A 93 -6.19 -1.85 11.90
N ARG A 94 -6.32 -0.51 11.96
CA ARG A 94 -6.11 0.25 13.20
C ARG A 94 -7.09 -0.15 14.30
N ASN A 95 -8.35 -0.43 13.96
CA ASN A 95 -9.34 -0.93 14.91
C ASN A 95 -8.98 -2.34 15.42
N VAL A 96 -8.53 -3.23 14.51
CA VAL A 96 -8.10 -4.60 14.87
C VAL A 96 -6.91 -4.60 15.83
N TRP A 97 -5.99 -3.64 15.69
CA TRP A 97 -4.83 -3.47 16.60
C TRP A 97 -5.12 -2.57 17.80
N GLU A 98 -6.33 -2.03 17.93
CA GLU A 98 -6.70 -1.05 18.96
C GLU A 98 -5.73 0.15 19.02
N ALA A 99 -5.25 0.58 17.84
CA ALA A 99 -4.23 1.60 17.69
C ALA A 99 -4.63 2.61 16.60
N PRO A 100 -5.54 3.56 16.92
CA PRO A 100 -6.15 4.47 15.94
C PRO A 100 -5.14 5.35 15.17
N ASP A 101 -4.00 5.64 15.79
CA ASP A 101 -2.95 6.48 15.22
C ASP A 101 -1.75 5.67 14.68
N MET A 102 -1.88 4.33 14.55
CA MET A 102 -0.77 3.51 14.05
C MET A 102 -0.30 3.98 12.69
N PRO A 103 1.01 4.25 12.51
CA PRO A 103 1.56 4.69 11.23
C PRO A 103 1.27 3.71 10.09
N PHE A 104 0.89 4.26 8.93
CA PHE A 104 0.69 3.49 7.70
C PHE A 104 1.50 4.10 6.57
N TYR A 105 2.59 3.43 6.17
CA TYR A 105 3.45 3.89 5.09
C TYR A 105 3.33 2.97 3.89
N TYR A 106 3.25 3.55 2.70
CA TYR A 106 2.99 2.76 1.51
C TYR A 106 3.80 3.21 0.30
N VAL A 107 3.89 2.29 -0.65
CA VAL A 107 4.62 2.47 -1.90
C VAL A 107 3.63 2.78 -3.00
N GLN A 108 3.88 3.85 -3.75
CA GLN A 108 3.18 4.11 -4.99
C GLN A 108 3.59 3.09 -6.04
N ILE A 109 2.65 2.53 -6.82
CA ILE A 109 2.98 1.53 -7.83
C ILE A 109 3.96 2.08 -8.87
N ALA A 110 4.87 1.22 -9.32
CA ALA A 110 5.89 1.56 -10.29
C ALA A 110 5.31 1.76 -11.70
N PRO A 111 5.95 2.58 -12.54
CA PRO A 111 5.68 2.60 -13.97
C PRO A 111 5.92 1.23 -14.60
N TYR A 112 4.99 0.84 -15.47
CA TYR A 112 5.05 -0.38 -16.26
C TYR A 112 4.19 -0.21 -17.52
N LYS A 113 4.59 -0.78 -18.63
CA LYS A 113 3.83 -0.77 -19.88
C LYS A 113 2.79 -1.89 -19.86
N TYR A 114 1.60 -1.56 -19.39
CA TYR A 114 0.47 -2.48 -19.55
C TYR A 114 0.12 -2.63 -21.04
N GLU A 115 -0.28 -3.83 -21.45
CA GLU A 115 -0.48 -4.21 -22.88
C GLU A 115 -1.35 -3.25 -23.70
N ASN A 116 -2.22 -2.50 -23.03
CA ASN A 116 -3.05 -1.50 -23.67
C ASN A 116 -2.48 -0.09 -23.48
N SER A 117 -1.79 0.42 -24.47
CA SER A 117 -1.16 1.76 -24.45
C SER A 117 -2.15 2.93 -24.27
N SER A 118 -3.44 2.71 -24.51
CA SER A 118 -4.52 3.67 -24.21
C SER A 118 -5.00 3.60 -22.76
N ASN A 119 -4.51 2.66 -21.96
CA ASN A 119 -4.96 2.46 -20.59
C ASN A 119 -4.24 3.40 -19.63
N THR A 120 -4.93 4.46 -19.21
CA THR A 120 -4.46 5.42 -18.19
C THR A 120 -4.66 4.92 -16.77
N GLY A 121 -5.23 3.73 -16.58
CA GLY A 121 -5.63 3.21 -15.26
C GLY A 121 -4.49 3.16 -14.24
N ALA A 122 -3.27 2.83 -14.65
CA ALA A 122 -2.12 2.84 -13.76
C ALA A 122 -1.72 4.26 -13.31
N ALA A 123 -1.86 5.25 -14.18
CA ALA A 123 -1.62 6.65 -13.84
C ALA A 123 -2.69 7.15 -12.85
N LEU A 124 -3.97 6.83 -13.11
CA LEU A 124 -5.10 7.17 -12.26
C LEU A 124 -5.03 6.43 -10.91
N LEU A 125 -4.52 5.19 -10.88
CA LEU A 125 -4.27 4.51 -9.61
C LEU A 125 -3.17 5.19 -8.79
N ARG A 126 -2.07 5.64 -9.41
CA ARG A 126 -1.04 6.43 -8.70
C ARG A 126 -1.61 7.74 -8.15
N GLU A 127 -2.51 8.39 -8.89
CA GLU A 127 -3.24 9.56 -8.40
C GLU A 127 -4.13 9.20 -7.20
N ALA A 128 -4.89 8.11 -7.27
CA ALA A 128 -5.70 7.60 -6.16
C ALA A 128 -4.84 7.28 -4.91
N GLN A 129 -3.64 6.72 -5.11
CA GLN A 129 -2.68 6.53 -4.02
C GLN A 129 -2.23 7.86 -3.40
N MET A 130 -2.04 8.93 -4.20
CA MET A 130 -1.74 10.27 -3.67
C MET A 130 -2.94 10.88 -2.92
N GLU A 131 -4.16 10.71 -3.43
CA GLU A 131 -5.38 11.19 -2.78
C GLU A 131 -5.58 10.55 -1.40
N ALA A 132 -5.21 9.28 -1.23
CA ALA A 132 -5.29 8.59 0.05
C ALA A 132 -4.45 9.25 1.17
N LEU A 133 -3.40 10.01 0.84
CA LEU A 133 -2.66 10.81 1.83
C LEU A 133 -3.52 11.87 2.52
N LYS A 134 -4.57 12.36 1.85
CA LYS A 134 -5.45 13.40 2.39
C LYS A 134 -6.48 12.82 3.38
N THR A 135 -6.79 11.53 3.25
CA THR A 135 -7.86 10.87 4.01
C THR A 135 -7.35 9.92 5.09
N ILE A 136 -6.08 9.52 5.02
CA ILE A 136 -5.44 8.62 6.00
C ILE A 136 -4.49 9.44 6.88
N PRO A 137 -4.89 9.83 8.10
CA PRO A 137 -3.98 10.51 9.03
C PRO A 137 -2.81 9.61 9.39
N ASN A 138 -1.69 10.21 9.81
CA ASN A 138 -0.46 9.52 10.17
C ASN A 138 -0.02 8.48 9.11
N SER A 139 -0.08 8.88 7.85
CA SER A 139 0.36 8.09 6.71
C SER A 139 1.51 8.76 5.95
N GLY A 140 2.10 8.04 5.02
CA GLY A 140 3.11 8.55 4.12
C GLY A 140 3.31 7.63 2.93
N MET A 141 3.67 8.20 1.79
CA MET A 141 3.87 7.47 0.55
C MET A 141 5.30 7.67 0.03
N VAL A 142 5.89 6.61 -0.49
CA VAL A 142 7.16 6.67 -1.22
C VAL A 142 6.92 6.42 -2.70
N PRO A 143 7.41 7.30 -3.60
CA PRO A 143 7.26 7.12 -5.02
C PRO A 143 8.26 6.09 -5.55
N THR A 144 7.94 5.52 -6.72
CA THR A 144 8.80 4.58 -7.46
C THR A 144 8.90 4.93 -8.95
N THR A 145 8.50 6.15 -9.33
CA THR A 145 8.46 6.59 -10.73
C THR A 145 9.84 6.64 -11.40
N ASP A 146 10.88 6.81 -10.63
CA ASP A 146 12.28 6.87 -11.05
C ASP A 146 13.02 5.53 -11.05
N ILE A 147 12.41 4.49 -10.50
CA ILE A 147 12.98 3.14 -10.38
C ILE A 147 12.10 2.06 -11.03
N GLY A 148 11.06 2.48 -11.75
CA GLY A 148 10.20 1.58 -12.51
C GLY A 148 10.92 1.07 -13.77
N ASP A 149 10.33 0.03 -14.36
CA ASP A 149 10.79 -0.57 -15.59
C ASP A 149 9.62 -0.74 -16.56
N GLU A 150 9.77 -0.27 -17.79
CA GLU A 150 8.73 -0.35 -18.81
C GLU A 150 8.30 -1.78 -19.12
N PHE A 151 9.22 -2.73 -19.01
CA PHE A 151 9.02 -4.13 -19.40
C PHE A 151 8.95 -5.09 -18.21
N CYS A 152 9.16 -4.61 -16.98
CA CYS A 152 9.09 -5.42 -15.77
C CYS A 152 8.19 -4.77 -14.71
N ILE A 153 7.03 -5.39 -14.46
CA ILE A 153 6.09 -4.92 -13.43
C ILE A 153 6.68 -5.00 -12.00
N HIS A 154 7.74 -5.79 -11.84
CA HIS A 154 8.47 -5.97 -10.59
C HIS A 154 9.84 -5.29 -10.69
N PRO A 155 9.95 -3.97 -10.49
CA PRO A 155 11.24 -3.28 -10.61
C PRO A 155 12.27 -3.89 -9.65
N PRO A 156 13.51 -4.10 -10.09
CA PRO A 156 14.51 -4.85 -9.30
C PRO A 156 15.06 -4.08 -8.11
N GLN A 157 15.00 -2.74 -8.13
CA GLN A 157 15.59 -1.87 -7.10
C GLN A 157 14.75 -1.84 -5.81
N LYS A 158 14.53 -3.00 -5.20
CA LYS A 158 13.74 -3.12 -3.95
C LYS A 158 14.47 -2.58 -2.73
N ASP A 159 15.77 -2.54 -2.75
CA ASP A 159 16.63 -1.88 -1.75
C ASP A 159 16.33 -0.39 -1.66
N VAL A 160 16.16 0.30 -2.80
CA VAL A 160 15.77 1.71 -2.84
C VAL A 160 14.38 1.92 -2.23
N VAL A 161 13.42 1.04 -2.53
CA VAL A 161 12.08 1.08 -1.92
C VAL A 161 12.18 0.93 -0.40
N GLY A 162 12.95 -0.07 0.06
CA GLY A 162 13.19 -0.32 1.48
C GLY A 162 13.83 0.88 2.18
N LEU A 163 14.84 1.49 1.56
CA LEU A 163 15.51 2.69 2.09
C LEU A 163 14.55 3.87 2.21
N ARG A 164 13.71 4.12 1.21
CA ARG A 164 12.70 5.20 1.23
C ARG A 164 11.69 4.99 2.36
N LEU A 165 11.17 3.77 2.53
CA LEU A 165 10.25 3.44 3.61
C LEU A 165 10.92 3.58 4.98
N ALA A 166 12.16 3.11 5.13
CA ALA A 166 12.92 3.25 6.36
C ALA A 166 13.17 4.72 6.72
N THR A 167 13.56 5.54 5.74
CA THR A 167 13.76 6.99 5.92
C THR A 167 12.47 7.67 6.35
N LEU A 168 11.35 7.32 5.72
CA LEU A 168 10.04 7.85 6.07
C LEU A 168 9.64 7.48 7.51
N ALA A 169 9.83 6.21 7.90
CA ALA A 169 9.56 5.74 9.25
C ALA A 169 10.47 6.41 10.28
N LEU A 170 11.78 6.51 10.01
CA LEU A 170 12.73 7.19 10.88
C LEU A 170 12.33 8.64 11.13
N THR A 171 11.91 9.35 10.10
CA THR A 171 11.53 10.76 10.20
C THR A 171 10.19 10.93 10.91
N LYS A 172 9.15 10.22 10.46
CA LYS A 172 7.78 10.45 10.94
C LYS A 172 7.44 9.70 12.24
N THR A 173 7.94 8.48 12.43
CA THR A 173 7.60 7.67 13.61
C THR A 173 8.62 7.81 14.72
N TYR A 174 9.91 7.88 14.36
CA TYR A 174 11.00 7.88 15.37
C TYR A 174 11.62 9.26 15.61
N GLY A 175 11.14 10.29 14.91
CA GLY A 175 11.60 11.68 15.10
C GLY A 175 13.08 11.90 14.77
N THR A 176 13.70 10.99 14.04
CA THR A 176 15.10 11.13 13.63
C THR A 176 15.17 12.08 12.44
N VAL A 177 15.82 13.23 12.62
CA VAL A 177 16.03 14.20 11.52
C VAL A 177 17.06 13.59 10.55
N SER A 178 16.59 13.09 9.43
CA SER A 178 17.48 12.71 8.32
C SER A 178 17.68 13.95 7.44
N TYR A 179 18.83 14.60 7.57
CA TYR A 179 19.27 15.59 6.58
C TYR A 179 19.74 14.82 5.34
N THR A 180 18.82 14.34 4.52
CA THR A 180 19.17 14.05 3.13
C THR A 180 19.30 15.38 2.42
N HIS A 181 20.49 15.97 2.46
CA HIS A 181 20.87 16.99 1.48
C HIS A 181 20.88 16.32 0.11
N LEU A 182 19.80 16.49 -0.63
CA LEU A 182 19.87 16.47 -2.08
C LEU A 182 20.67 17.71 -2.49
N THR A 183 21.99 17.59 -2.46
CA THR A 183 22.85 18.52 -3.21
C THR A 183 22.58 18.21 -4.67
N LEU A 184 21.73 19.03 -5.31
CA LEU A 184 21.70 19.09 -6.76
C LEU A 184 23.15 19.36 -7.24
N PRO A 185 23.68 18.60 -8.19
CA PRO A 185 24.96 18.91 -8.77
C PRO A 185 24.87 20.32 -9.39
N THR A 186 25.51 21.28 -8.75
CA THR A 186 25.80 22.57 -9.37
C THR A 186 26.70 22.29 -10.55
N LYS A 187 26.19 22.40 -11.77
CA LYS A 187 27.03 22.47 -12.96
C LYS A 187 27.93 23.69 -12.79
N ALA A 188 29.23 23.43 -12.73
CA ALA A 188 30.27 24.44 -13.02
C ALA A 188 30.30 24.72 -14.53
#